data_cd773c63f75ce0652967383df728e62d
#
_entry.id   cd773c63f75ce0652967383df728e62d
#
_cell.length_a   1.000
_cell.length_b   1.000
_cell.length_c   1.000
_cell.angle_alpha   90.00
_cell.angle_beta   90.00
_cell.angle_gamma   90.00
#
_symmetry.space_group_name_H-M   'P 1'
#
loop_
_entity.id
_entity.type
_entity.pdbx_description
1 polymer ?
#
loop_
_entity_poly.entity_id
_entity_poly.type
_entity_poly.pdbx_seq_one_letter_code
_entity_poly.pdbx_strand_id
1 'polypeptide(L)'
;ESLMNVGQERDQIHYLEVAASKDGKLLALRNRGIADTGTGETGVYWGFVMPFLGAVEMPNGYTWDKADISLRAAVTNKACLTPSRAFGNLPPRFAVERAIDMVAHKIGMEPADMRRKNLVSELPYTSTTGEYFDSGDFIKVWDNLISQLDLVAFRKEQAAALKRGQYIGIGFGTGVELSGVASELMVPMENQPGYGAATVRLDPRGKVQVFGGDAPGGQGHETTTAQVVAHAFGIDPEDTIVTTGDTGTTPFGSGTIGARAGSYFMSAVHKACTELKIKIARILAHDLSIEANVDDFNFTNGEVIYRSDPTKKKKFTEIAERIIMHPINMPEGEVGGLDATAFFEAAKPMICFNADFCIVEVNP
;
A
#
# COMPACT_ATOMS: atom_id res chain seq x y z
N GLU A 1 20.41 10.22 24.66
CA GLU A 1 21.00 10.94 23.50
C GLU A 1 20.21 10.71 22.24
N SER A 2 19.85 9.46 21.90
CA SER A 2 19.09 9.18 20.67
C SER A 2 17.76 9.93 20.59
N LEU A 3 16.98 10.00 21.67
CA LEU A 3 15.71 10.73 21.72
C LEU A 3 15.86 12.24 21.52
N MET A 4 17.05 12.79 21.72
CA MET A 4 17.34 14.21 21.49
C MET A 4 17.76 14.52 20.06
N ASN A 5 18.35 13.55 19.37
CA ASN A 5 18.98 13.71 18.06
C ASN A 5 18.18 13.09 16.92
N VAL A 6 17.30 12.13 17.24
CA VAL A 6 16.41 11.52 16.24
C VAL A 6 15.24 12.48 15.96
N GLY A 7 14.82 12.54 14.72
CA GLY A 7 13.67 13.35 14.35
C GLY A 7 12.40 12.93 15.10
N GLN A 8 11.50 13.85 15.29
CA GLN A 8 10.20 13.67 15.95
C GLN A 8 9.05 13.77 14.94
N GLU A 9 7.88 13.26 15.31
CA GLU A 9 6.65 13.39 14.52
C GLU A 9 5.43 13.41 15.46
N ARG A 10 4.29 13.86 14.91
CA ARG A 10 2.94 13.69 15.50
C ARG A 10 2.55 14.65 16.63
N ASP A 11 3.36 15.63 16.96
CA ASP A 11 2.96 16.66 17.92
C ASP A 11 2.10 17.71 17.21
N GLN A 12 0.78 17.56 17.33
CA GLN A 12 -0.20 18.43 16.68
C GLN A 12 -1.35 18.76 17.63
N ILE A 13 -1.93 19.94 17.45
CA ILE A 13 -3.15 20.40 18.12
C ILE A 13 -4.20 20.67 17.07
N HIS A 14 -5.39 20.10 17.22
CA HIS A 14 -6.52 20.27 16.33
C HIS A 14 -7.75 20.82 17.05
N TYR A 15 -8.29 21.92 16.55
CA TYR A 15 -9.60 22.43 16.94
C TYR A 15 -10.59 22.09 15.85
N LEU A 16 -11.42 21.09 16.11
CA LEU A 16 -12.36 20.52 15.15
C LEU A 16 -13.79 20.97 15.44
N GLU A 17 -14.49 21.32 14.37
CA GLU A 17 -15.94 21.48 14.37
C GLU A 17 -16.52 20.54 13.30
N VAL A 18 -17.52 19.75 13.68
CA VAL A 18 -18.22 18.84 12.78
C VAL A 18 -19.70 19.19 12.76
N ALA A 19 -20.23 19.41 11.56
CA ALA A 19 -21.66 19.51 11.33
C ALA A 19 -22.19 18.16 10.80
N ALA A 20 -23.24 17.65 11.43
CA ALA A 20 -23.94 16.44 10.99
C ALA A 20 -25.45 16.64 11.11
N SER A 21 -26.21 15.94 10.28
CA SER A 21 -27.67 15.89 10.39
C SER A 21 -28.10 14.99 11.55
N LYS A 22 -29.35 15.12 11.99
CA LYS A 22 -29.89 14.29 13.08
C LYS A 22 -29.91 12.78 12.77
N ASP A 23 -29.95 12.44 11.50
CA ASP A 23 -29.89 11.05 11.01
C ASP A 23 -28.46 10.57 10.75
N GLY A 24 -27.45 11.37 11.13
CA GLY A 24 -26.03 10.98 11.13
C GLY A 24 -25.29 11.20 9.81
N LYS A 25 -25.83 11.95 8.83
CA LYS A 25 -25.05 12.35 7.64
C LYS A 25 -24.02 13.41 8.04
N LEU A 26 -22.75 13.21 7.67
CA LEU A 26 -21.69 14.21 7.81
C LEU A 26 -21.87 15.31 6.75
N LEU A 27 -21.92 16.57 7.18
CA LEU A 27 -22.19 17.72 6.34
C LEU A 27 -20.95 18.60 6.15
N ALA A 28 -20.25 18.92 7.24
CA ALA A 28 -19.08 19.79 7.15
C ALA A 28 -18.03 19.45 8.21
N LEU A 29 -16.77 19.59 7.81
CA LEU A 29 -15.60 19.47 8.66
C LEU A 29 -14.84 20.79 8.65
N ARG A 30 -14.62 21.39 9.83
CA ARG A 30 -13.70 22.51 9.98
C ARG A 30 -12.57 22.13 10.92
N ASN A 31 -11.34 22.45 10.54
CA ASN A 31 -10.17 22.31 11.40
C ASN A 31 -9.35 23.59 11.44
N ARG A 32 -8.88 23.94 12.63
CA ARG A 32 -7.83 24.93 12.84
C ARG A 32 -6.76 24.23 13.68
N GLY A 33 -5.64 23.89 13.04
CA GLY A 33 -4.61 23.09 13.67
C GLY A 33 -3.24 23.73 13.62
N ILE A 34 -2.37 23.26 14.51
CA ILE A 34 -0.95 23.61 14.56
C ILE A 34 -0.17 22.30 14.67
N ALA A 35 0.82 22.13 13.80
CA ALA A 35 1.77 21.04 13.81
C ALA A 35 3.16 21.56 14.23
N ASP A 36 3.78 20.92 15.20
CA ASP A 36 5.16 21.21 15.60
C ASP A 36 6.12 20.60 14.60
N THR A 37 6.94 21.42 13.94
CA THR A 37 7.94 20.98 12.98
C THR A 37 9.37 20.92 13.55
N GLY A 38 9.52 21.22 14.84
CA GLY A 38 10.83 21.28 15.48
C GLY A 38 11.70 22.43 14.96
N THR A 39 13.00 22.26 14.93
CA THR A 39 13.98 23.27 14.50
C THR A 39 13.93 23.58 12.98
N GLY A 40 12.97 23.04 12.25
CA GLY A 40 12.84 23.24 10.83
C GLY A 40 13.33 22.03 10.03
N GLU A 41 13.88 22.25 8.85
CA GLU A 41 14.15 21.18 7.89
C GLU A 41 15.57 20.64 7.93
N THR A 42 15.68 19.32 7.81
CA THR A 42 16.92 18.66 7.43
C THR A 42 16.81 18.21 5.97
N GLY A 43 17.12 19.10 5.05
CA GLY A 43 17.39 18.78 3.64
C GLY A 43 16.22 18.39 2.73
N VAL A 44 15.06 18.03 3.27
CA VAL A 44 13.85 17.69 2.51
C VAL A 44 12.65 18.29 3.23
N TYR A 45 11.82 18.99 2.54
CA TYR A 45 10.66 19.81 2.99
C TYR A 45 9.66 19.15 3.96
N TRP A 46 10.11 18.19 4.79
CA TRP A 46 9.24 17.39 5.65
C TRP A 46 8.47 18.22 6.67
N GLY A 47 9.07 19.27 7.19
CA GLY A 47 8.40 20.21 8.09
C GLY A 47 7.15 20.87 7.49
N PHE A 48 7.09 21.00 6.16
CA PHE A 48 5.91 21.48 5.42
C PHE A 48 5.07 20.34 4.87
N VAL A 49 5.69 19.35 4.23
CA VAL A 49 4.99 18.28 3.50
C VAL A 49 4.10 17.45 4.42
N MET A 50 4.56 17.13 5.62
CA MET A 50 3.79 16.29 6.53
C MET A 50 2.52 16.97 7.08
N PRO A 51 2.55 18.22 7.56
CA PRO A 51 1.31 18.94 7.90
C PRO A 51 0.41 19.15 6.67
N PHE A 52 0.97 19.39 5.50
CA PHE A 52 0.20 19.54 4.26
C PHE A 52 -0.56 18.25 3.91
N LEU A 53 0.12 17.10 3.89
CA LEU A 53 -0.52 15.81 3.64
C LEU A 53 -1.56 15.49 4.72
N GLY A 54 -1.25 15.72 5.99
CA GLY A 54 -2.23 15.56 7.06
C GLY A 54 -3.49 16.44 6.90
N ALA A 55 -3.36 17.63 6.32
CA ALA A 55 -4.52 18.46 6.00
C ALA A 55 -5.31 17.95 4.80
N VAL A 56 -4.62 17.48 3.75
CA VAL A 56 -5.25 16.93 2.53
C VAL A 56 -6.00 15.63 2.84
N GLU A 57 -5.40 14.72 3.60
CA GLU A 57 -5.98 13.42 3.94
C GLU A 57 -6.94 13.46 5.16
N MET A 58 -7.16 14.63 5.78
CA MET A 58 -8.00 14.78 6.96
C MET A 58 -9.45 14.32 6.76
N PRO A 59 -10.12 14.54 5.61
CA PRO A 59 -11.46 14.00 5.37
C PRO A 59 -11.57 12.48 5.50
N ASN A 60 -10.44 11.77 5.38
CA ASN A 60 -10.36 10.32 5.45
C ASN A 60 -11.26 9.63 4.41
N GLY A 61 -11.67 8.39 4.62
CA GLY A 61 -12.56 7.63 3.74
C GLY A 61 -14.03 8.02 3.80
N TYR A 62 -14.35 9.24 4.27
CA TYR A 62 -15.73 9.69 4.46
C TYR A 62 -16.17 10.72 3.42
N THR A 63 -17.47 10.70 3.12
CA THR A 63 -18.12 11.73 2.30
C THR A 63 -18.49 12.93 3.18
N TRP A 64 -17.98 14.10 2.80
CA TRP A 64 -18.30 15.39 3.40
C TRP A 64 -18.87 16.31 2.33
N ASP A 65 -19.92 17.06 2.63
CA ASP A 65 -20.45 18.06 1.68
C ASP A 65 -19.48 19.25 1.58
N LYS A 66 -18.75 19.59 2.66
CA LYS A 66 -17.80 20.71 2.72
C LYS A 66 -16.65 20.43 3.70
N ALA A 67 -15.47 21.00 3.40
CA ALA A 67 -14.33 21.06 4.32
C ALA A 67 -13.70 22.45 4.34
N ASP A 68 -13.27 22.91 5.53
CA ASP A 68 -12.52 24.15 5.76
C ASP A 68 -11.36 23.83 6.71
N ILE A 69 -10.21 23.45 6.12
CA ILE A 69 -9.08 22.91 6.84
C ILE A 69 -7.90 23.89 6.78
N SER A 70 -7.37 24.24 7.93
CA SER A 70 -6.13 25.00 8.09
C SER A 70 -5.24 24.29 9.11
N LEU A 71 -4.06 23.88 8.68
CA LEU A 71 -3.01 23.31 9.53
C LEU A 71 -1.74 24.13 9.35
N ARG A 72 -1.27 24.75 10.44
CA ARG A 72 -0.08 25.62 10.45
C ARG A 72 1.12 24.84 10.94
N ALA A 73 2.23 24.92 10.23
CA ALA A 73 3.52 24.45 10.69
C ALA A 73 4.16 25.47 11.62
N ALA A 74 4.60 25.05 12.79
CA ALA A 74 5.25 25.89 13.80
C ALA A 74 6.68 25.40 14.04
N VAL A 75 7.65 26.27 13.82
CA VAL A 75 9.06 26.01 14.14
C VAL A 75 9.27 26.15 15.64
N THR A 76 9.92 25.18 16.27
CA THR A 76 10.21 25.14 17.70
C THR A 76 11.64 24.68 17.98
N ASN A 77 12.05 24.66 19.25
CA ASN A 77 13.38 24.21 19.67
C ASN A 77 13.48 22.68 19.87
N LYS A 78 12.51 21.90 19.36
CA LYS A 78 12.57 20.44 19.38
C LYS A 78 13.38 19.89 18.20
N ALA A 79 13.70 18.59 18.22
CA ALA A 79 14.25 17.91 17.08
C ALA A 79 13.37 18.11 15.84
N CYS A 80 13.97 18.12 14.65
CA CYS A 80 13.26 18.36 13.41
C CYS A 80 12.18 17.27 13.13
N LEU A 81 11.13 17.68 12.44
CA LEU A 81 10.11 16.74 11.97
C LEU A 81 10.71 15.82 10.91
N THR A 82 10.53 14.51 11.08
CA THR A 82 10.96 13.49 10.12
C THR A 82 9.85 12.48 9.84
N PRO A 83 9.81 11.91 8.64
CA PRO A 83 8.78 10.93 8.29
C PRO A 83 8.87 9.69 9.17
N SER A 84 7.74 9.26 9.70
CA SER A 84 7.57 7.93 10.25
C SER A 84 6.32 7.28 9.65
N ARG A 85 6.07 6.01 9.95
CA ARG A 85 4.95 5.25 9.39
C ARG A 85 3.64 6.02 9.50
N ALA A 86 2.86 6.10 8.41
CA ALA A 86 1.65 6.90 8.22
C ALA A 86 1.86 8.44 8.13
N PHE A 87 3.08 8.91 8.11
CA PHE A 87 3.59 10.07 7.41
C PHE A 87 2.67 11.31 7.44
N GLY A 88 2.49 11.89 8.64
CA GLY A 88 1.65 13.08 8.85
C GLY A 88 0.16 12.82 9.08
N ASN A 89 -0.37 11.64 8.76
CA ASN A 89 -1.80 11.37 8.76
C ASN A 89 -2.39 10.96 10.11
N LEU A 90 -1.61 10.35 10.99
CA LEU A 90 -2.15 9.79 12.24
C LEU A 90 -2.81 10.84 13.14
N PRO A 91 -2.20 12.01 13.43
CA PRO A 91 -2.83 12.99 14.30
C PRO A 91 -4.15 13.54 13.74
N PRO A 92 -4.26 14.01 12.48
CA PRO A 92 -5.53 14.47 11.93
C PRO A 92 -6.57 13.36 11.84
N ARG A 93 -6.16 12.12 11.51
CA ARG A 93 -7.05 10.96 11.47
C ARG A 93 -7.60 10.63 12.84
N PHE A 94 -6.75 10.55 13.86
CA PHE A 94 -7.19 10.40 15.25
C PHE A 94 -8.22 11.48 15.66
N ALA A 95 -7.95 12.73 15.30
CA ALA A 95 -8.84 13.83 15.63
C ALA A 95 -10.22 13.71 14.96
N VAL A 96 -10.27 13.34 13.68
CA VAL A 96 -11.52 13.13 12.92
C VAL A 96 -12.28 11.92 13.44
N GLU A 97 -11.61 10.79 13.66
CA GLU A 97 -12.25 9.58 14.18
C GLU A 97 -12.87 9.81 15.56
N ARG A 98 -12.15 10.55 16.45
CA ARG A 98 -12.70 10.97 17.74
C ARG A 98 -13.90 11.91 17.61
N ALA A 99 -13.86 12.85 16.68
CA ALA A 99 -14.98 13.75 16.42
C ALA A 99 -16.23 12.99 15.93
N ILE A 100 -16.05 11.99 15.07
CA ILE A 100 -17.14 11.11 14.59
C ILE A 100 -17.76 10.34 15.76
N ASP A 101 -16.95 9.78 16.67
CA ASP A 101 -17.46 9.14 17.89
C ASP A 101 -18.29 10.12 18.75
N MET A 102 -17.78 11.34 18.97
CA MET A 102 -18.48 12.35 19.74
C MET A 102 -19.82 12.74 19.11
N VAL A 103 -19.87 12.88 17.79
CA VAL A 103 -21.12 13.13 17.06
C VAL A 103 -22.08 11.97 17.19
N ALA A 104 -21.62 10.75 16.98
CA ALA A 104 -22.43 9.53 17.10
C ALA A 104 -23.08 9.44 18.48
N HIS A 105 -22.31 9.62 19.55
CA HIS A 105 -22.82 9.64 20.92
C HIS A 105 -23.84 10.77 21.15
N LYS A 106 -23.57 11.97 20.61
CA LYS A 106 -24.45 13.14 20.78
C LYS A 106 -25.83 12.96 20.16
N ILE A 107 -25.89 12.24 19.03
CA ILE A 107 -27.16 11.96 18.33
C ILE A 107 -27.77 10.59 18.72
N GLY A 108 -27.12 9.82 19.58
CA GLY A 108 -27.58 8.50 20.02
C GLY A 108 -27.44 7.40 18.97
N MET A 109 -26.47 7.52 18.06
CA MET A 109 -26.17 6.54 17.02
C MET A 109 -24.99 5.66 17.44
N GLU A 110 -24.99 4.38 17.02
CA GLU A 110 -23.83 3.51 17.22
C GLU A 110 -22.65 4.03 16.39
N PRO A 111 -21.45 4.21 16.98
CA PRO A 111 -20.28 4.71 16.26
C PRO A 111 -19.91 3.90 14.99
N ALA A 112 -20.17 2.59 15.00
CA ALA A 112 -19.96 1.76 13.84
C ALA A 112 -20.93 2.09 12.69
N ASP A 113 -22.22 2.32 13.01
CA ASP A 113 -23.25 2.69 12.03
C ASP A 113 -23.00 4.09 11.46
N MET A 114 -22.52 5.00 12.31
CA MET A 114 -22.16 6.36 11.89
C MET A 114 -21.05 6.34 10.83
N ARG A 115 -20.04 5.48 11.00
CA ARG A 115 -18.95 5.31 10.01
C ARG A 115 -19.48 4.70 8.72
N ARG A 116 -20.16 3.56 8.82
CA ARG A 116 -20.71 2.85 7.67
C ARG A 116 -21.57 3.76 6.78
N LYS A 117 -22.41 4.58 7.42
CA LYS A 117 -23.31 5.50 6.73
C LYS A 117 -22.57 6.54 5.87
N ASN A 118 -21.40 6.96 6.30
CA ASN A 118 -20.66 8.07 5.71
C ASN A 118 -19.42 7.65 4.91
N LEU A 119 -19.07 6.36 4.89
CA LEU A 119 -17.98 5.87 4.05
C LEU A 119 -18.27 6.14 2.57
N VAL A 120 -17.22 6.42 1.81
CA VAL A 120 -17.28 6.50 0.35
C VAL A 120 -17.78 5.16 -0.19
N SER A 121 -18.89 5.18 -0.92
CA SER A 121 -19.56 4.00 -1.46
C SER A 121 -19.40 3.85 -2.97
N GLU A 122 -19.01 4.91 -3.67
CA GLU A 122 -18.83 4.92 -5.12
C GLU A 122 -17.42 5.42 -5.47
N LEU A 123 -16.72 4.64 -6.28
CA LEU A 123 -15.38 4.95 -6.77
C LEU A 123 -15.39 4.97 -8.31
N PRO A 124 -14.57 5.81 -8.97
CA PRO A 124 -13.62 6.75 -8.36
C PRO A 124 -14.31 7.92 -7.64
N TYR A 125 -13.67 8.44 -6.59
CA TYR A 125 -14.16 9.54 -5.79
C TYR A 125 -13.07 10.61 -5.61
N THR A 126 -13.46 11.88 -5.58
CA THR A 126 -12.56 12.97 -5.21
C THR A 126 -13.06 13.61 -3.93
N SER A 127 -12.22 13.63 -2.91
CA SER A 127 -12.55 14.20 -1.60
C SER A 127 -12.71 15.73 -1.66
N THR A 128 -13.27 16.31 -0.61
CA THR A 128 -13.42 17.77 -0.49
C THR A 128 -12.09 18.54 -0.43
N THR A 129 -10.98 17.86 -0.22
CA THR A 129 -9.62 18.42 -0.26
C THR A 129 -8.89 18.15 -1.58
N GLY A 130 -9.55 17.46 -2.54
CA GLY A 130 -8.99 17.16 -3.84
C GLY A 130 -8.24 15.82 -3.92
N GLU A 131 -8.18 15.05 -2.85
CA GLU A 131 -7.59 13.71 -2.87
C GLU A 131 -8.43 12.77 -3.72
N TYR A 132 -7.75 12.03 -4.61
CA TYR A 132 -8.40 11.13 -5.56
C TYR A 132 -8.31 9.67 -5.09
N PHE A 133 -9.45 9.03 -4.95
CA PHE A 133 -9.58 7.60 -4.63
C PHE A 133 -9.94 6.86 -5.92
N ASP A 134 -9.04 6.00 -6.38
CA ASP A 134 -9.14 5.34 -7.68
C ASP A 134 -10.06 4.11 -7.66
N SER A 135 -9.92 3.26 -6.67
CA SER A 135 -10.54 1.94 -6.62
C SER A 135 -10.69 1.43 -5.19
N GLY A 136 -11.37 0.31 -5.04
CA GLY A 136 -11.62 -0.36 -3.77
C GLY A 136 -13.11 -0.53 -3.48
N ASP A 137 -13.42 -1.03 -2.28
CA ASP A 137 -14.79 -1.16 -1.76
C ASP A 137 -14.74 -0.94 -0.25
N PHE A 138 -14.86 0.32 0.17
CA PHE A 138 -14.73 0.72 1.58
C PHE A 138 -15.84 0.12 2.43
N ILE A 139 -17.05 0.03 1.87
CA ILE A 139 -18.21 -0.56 2.55
C ILE A 139 -17.96 -2.05 2.82
N LYS A 140 -17.46 -2.79 1.83
CA LYS A 140 -17.17 -4.21 1.99
C LYS A 140 -16.06 -4.48 3.02
N VAL A 141 -15.01 -3.65 3.02
CA VAL A 141 -13.94 -3.74 4.03
C VAL A 141 -14.52 -3.53 5.44
N TRP A 142 -15.35 -2.49 5.60
CA TRP A 142 -16.03 -2.20 6.85
C TRP A 142 -16.97 -3.33 7.29
N ASP A 143 -17.85 -3.79 6.39
CA ASP A 143 -18.82 -4.84 6.70
C ASP A 143 -18.11 -6.17 7.07
N ASN A 144 -17.01 -6.50 6.39
CA ASN A 144 -16.18 -7.65 6.75
C ASN A 144 -15.55 -7.52 8.14
N LEU A 145 -15.10 -6.31 8.52
CA LEU A 145 -14.57 -6.05 9.86
C LEU A 145 -15.66 -6.27 10.91
N ILE A 146 -16.81 -5.63 10.74
CA ILE A 146 -17.91 -5.68 11.70
C ILE A 146 -18.51 -7.09 11.82
N SER A 147 -18.51 -7.87 10.74
CA SER A 147 -18.98 -9.26 10.76
C SER A 147 -18.18 -10.19 11.69
N GLN A 148 -16.97 -9.81 12.08
CA GLN A 148 -16.12 -10.54 13.01
C GLN A 148 -16.48 -10.28 14.48
N LEU A 149 -17.40 -9.34 14.74
CA LEU A 149 -17.79 -8.91 16.08
C LEU A 149 -19.31 -9.02 16.26
N ASP A 150 -19.76 -9.72 17.28
CA ASP A 150 -21.14 -9.57 17.79
C ASP A 150 -21.23 -8.30 18.63
N LEU A 151 -21.41 -7.16 17.94
CA LEU A 151 -21.47 -5.85 18.58
C LEU A 151 -22.64 -5.73 19.57
N VAL A 152 -23.76 -6.40 19.29
CA VAL A 152 -24.94 -6.39 20.18
C VAL A 152 -24.63 -7.12 21.48
N ALA A 153 -24.01 -8.32 21.39
CA ALA A 153 -23.59 -9.06 22.58
C ALA A 153 -22.49 -8.29 23.34
N PHE A 154 -21.54 -7.69 22.62
CA PHE A 154 -20.49 -6.86 23.22
C PHE A 154 -21.08 -5.69 24.03
N ARG A 155 -22.04 -4.96 23.50
CA ARG A 155 -22.67 -3.83 24.21
C ARG A 155 -23.42 -4.27 25.46
N LYS A 156 -24.06 -5.45 25.43
CA LYS A 156 -24.69 -6.04 26.63
C LYS A 156 -23.66 -6.38 27.70
N GLU A 157 -22.56 -7.02 27.30
CA GLU A 157 -21.47 -7.35 28.23
C GLU A 157 -20.79 -6.09 28.78
N GLN A 158 -20.55 -5.09 27.96
CA GLN A 158 -20.00 -3.80 28.40
C GLN A 158 -20.84 -3.17 29.50
N ALA A 159 -22.17 -3.15 29.33
CA ALA A 159 -23.08 -2.63 30.35
C ALA A 159 -23.12 -3.49 31.62
N ALA A 160 -22.99 -4.82 31.50
CA ALA A 160 -22.92 -5.74 32.62
C ALA A 160 -21.58 -5.63 33.37
N ALA A 161 -20.47 -5.51 32.65
CA ALA A 161 -19.13 -5.33 33.21
C ALA A 161 -19.03 -4.04 34.03
N LEU A 162 -19.58 -2.93 33.52
CA LEU A 162 -19.61 -1.66 34.24
C LEU A 162 -20.31 -1.77 35.61
N LYS A 163 -21.42 -2.55 35.69
CA LYS A 163 -22.12 -2.81 36.97
C LYS A 163 -21.28 -3.60 37.95
N ARG A 164 -20.30 -4.38 37.46
CA ARG A 164 -19.35 -5.15 38.29
C ARG A 164 -18.08 -4.36 38.61
N GLY A 165 -17.98 -3.08 38.18
CA GLY A 165 -16.79 -2.26 38.35
C GLY A 165 -15.67 -2.58 37.37
N GLN A 166 -15.96 -3.29 36.28
CA GLN A 166 -15.04 -3.57 35.19
C GLN A 166 -15.28 -2.59 34.04
N TYR A 167 -14.20 -2.09 33.46
CA TYR A 167 -14.27 -1.09 32.40
C TYR A 167 -13.77 -1.71 31.10
N ILE A 168 -14.68 -2.07 30.21
CA ILE A 168 -14.36 -2.52 28.87
C ILE A 168 -14.87 -1.52 27.84
N GLY A 169 -14.09 -1.27 26.83
CA GLY A 169 -14.40 -0.34 25.76
C GLY A 169 -14.11 -0.92 24.39
N ILE A 170 -14.77 -0.39 23.38
CA ILE A 170 -14.45 -0.63 21.98
C ILE A 170 -14.34 0.69 21.25
N GLY A 171 -13.29 0.83 20.45
CA GLY A 171 -13.09 1.93 19.53
C GLY A 171 -13.01 1.43 18.10
N PHE A 172 -13.40 2.25 17.16
CA PHE A 172 -13.34 1.99 15.72
C PHE A 172 -12.52 3.07 15.05
N GLY A 173 -11.82 2.70 13.98
CA GLY A 173 -11.09 3.63 13.14
C GLY A 173 -11.07 3.18 11.69
N THR A 174 -10.95 4.16 10.80
CA THR A 174 -10.69 3.93 9.40
C THR A 174 -9.46 4.69 8.95
N GLY A 175 -8.88 4.29 7.84
CA GLY A 175 -7.74 4.99 7.28
C GLY A 175 -7.69 4.89 5.76
N VAL A 176 -7.49 6.02 5.12
CA VAL A 176 -7.04 6.11 3.73
C VAL A 176 -5.57 6.49 3.76
N GLU A 177 -4.73 5.73 3.09
CA GLU A 177 -3.30 5.97 3.01
C GLU A 177 -2.89 6.12 1.56
N LEU A 178 -2.12 7.15 1.26
CA LEU A 178 -1.48 7.30 -0.03
C LEU A 178 -0.46 6.17 -0.22
N SER A 179 -0.65 5.36 -1.26
CA SER A 179 0.12 4.12 -1.52
C SER A 179 0.97 4.24 -2.78
N GLY A 180 1.66 5.34 -2.92
CA GLY A 180 2.52 5.69 -4.03
C GLY A 180 2.15 7.03 -4.64
N VAL A 181 3.16 7.75 -5.06
CA VAL A 181 3.06 9.10 -5.62
C VAL A 181 3.73 9.10 -6.99
N ALA A 182 3.02 9.57 -8.00
CA ALA A 182 3.54 9.69 -9.36
C ALA A 182 4.71 10.68 -9.46
N SER A 183 5.55 10.50 -10.47
CA SER A 183 6.74 11.35 -10.71
C SER A 183 6.41 12.83 -10.79
N GLU A 184 5.23 13.20 -11.26
CA GLU A 184 4.79 14.61 -11.30
C GLU A 184 4.84 15.30 -9.94
N LEU A 185 4.59 14.56 -8.86
CA LEU A 185 4.64 15.06 -7.48
C LEU A 185 5.99 14.80 -6.82
N MET A 186 6.61 13.64 -7.09
CA MET A 186 7.87 13.25 -6.45
C MET A 186 9.06 14.08 -6.95
N VAL A 187 9.18 14.32 -8.25
CA VAL A 187 10.32 15.06 -8.82
C VAL A 187 10.42 16.49 -8.29
N PRO A 188 9.34 17.29 -8.25
CA PRO A 188 9.39 18.62 -7.67
C PRO A 188 9.66 18.65 -6.17
N MET A 189 9.21 17.63 -5.43
CA MET A 189 9.31 17.61 -3.98
C MET A 189 10.65 17.07 -3.50
N GLU A 190 11.18 16.02 -4.15
CA GLU A 190 12.33 15.27 -3.64
C GLU A 190 13.41 15.00 -4.70
N ASN A 191 13.19 15.46 -5.93
CA ASN A 191 14.02 15.13 -7.07
C ASN A 191 14.24 13.61 -7.25
N GLN A 192 13.19 12.84 -7.03
CA GLN A 192 13.18 11.38 -7.14
C GLN A 192 12.08 10.93 -8.12
N PRO A 193 12.34 9.84 -8.88
CA PRO A 193 11.31 9.30 -9.75
C PRO A 193 10.20 8.61 -8.96
N GLY A 194 8.97 8.72 -9.45
CA GLY A 194 7.79 8.07 -8.86
C GLY A 194 7.56 6.63 -9.34
N TYR A 195 8.46 6.01 -10.10
CA TYR A 195 8.28 4.65 -10.58
C TYR A 195 8.87 3.59 -9.65
N GLY A 196 8.35 2.36 -9.74
CA GLY A 196 8.98 1.13 -9.24
C GLY A 196 9.76 0.43 -10.36
N ALA A 197 10.85 -0.26 -10.03
CA ALA A 197 11.66 -1.01 -11.00
C ALA A 197 12.06 -2.37 -10.45
N ALA A 198 12.03 -3.40 -11.29
CA ALA A 198 12.46 -4.74 -10.94
C ALA A 198 13.05 -5.47 -12.15
N THR A 199 14.09 -6.29 -11.89
CA THR A 199 14.58 -7.29 -12.82
C THR A 199 14.21 -8.67 -12.28
N VAL A 200 13.61 -9.50 -13.13
CA VAL A 200 13.30 -10.90 -12.81
C VAL A 200 14.12 -11.80 -13.75
N ARG A 201 14.75 -12.83 -13.20
CA ARG A 201 15.64 -13.74 -13.92
C ARG A 201 15.34 -15.20 -13.56
N LEU A 202 15.23 -16.07 -14.54
CA LEU A 202 15.29 -17.51 -14.32
C LEU A 202 16.75 -17.98 -14.41
N ASP A 203 17.27 -18.58 -13.33
CA ASP A 203 18.65 -19.03 -13.26
C ASP A 203 18.81 -20.48 -13.80
N PRO A 204 20.06 -20.95 -14.08
CA PRO A 204 20.30 -22.31 -14.60
C PRO A 204 19.81 -23.45 -13.69
N ARG A 205 19.55 -23.18 -12.41
CA ARG A 205 19.04 -24.16 -11.45
C ARG A 205 17.51 -24.23 -11.46
N GLY A 206 16.84 -23.39 -12.26
CA GLY A 206 15.39 -23.29 -12.30
C GLY A 206 14.78 -22.45 -11.19
N LYS A 207 15.60 -21.69 -10.42
CA LYS A 207 15.14 -20.73 -9.43
C LYS A 207 14.86 -19.37 -10.08
N VAL A 208 13.89 -18.64 -9.56
CA VAL A 208 13.59 -17.29 -10.01
C VAL A 208 14.26 -16.28 -9.09
N GLN A 209 15.08 -15.41 -9.65
CA GLN A 209 15.74 -14.33 -8.94
C GLN A 209 15.05 -13.01 -9.24
N VAL A 210 14.93 -12.17 -8.22
CA VAL A 210 14.40 -10.81 -8.35
C VAL A 210 15.41 -9.82 -7.79
N PHE A 211 15.62 -8.73 -8.54
CA PHE A 211 16.48 -7.63 -8.14
C PHE A 211 15.63 -6.34 -8.15
N GLY A 212 15.59 -5.64 -7.02
CA GLY A 212 14.78 -4.44 -6.87
C GLY A 212 15.39 -3.39 -5.93
N GLY A 213 15.08 -2.12 -6.20
CA GLY A 213 15.62 -0.99 -5.45
C GLY A 213 14.93 -0.70 -4.12
N ASP A 214 13.77 -1.32 -3.86
CA ASP A 214 12.94 -1.05 -2.68
C ASP A 214 13.41 -1.87 -1.46
N ALA A 215 14.50 -1.44 -0.82
CA ALA A 215 15.05 -2.09 0.36
C ALA A 215 14.07 -2.09 1.54
N PRO A 216 13.87 -3.21 2.25
CA PRO A 216 12.96 -3.29 3.38
C PRO A 216 13.53 -2.62 4.63
N GLY A 217 12.62 -2.05 5.44
CA GLY A 217 12.88 -1.63 6.81
C GLY A 217 12.05 -2.46 7.81
N GLY A 218 11.81 -3.74 7.50
CA GLY A 218 10.98 -4.65 8.31
C GLY A 218 9.57 -4.92 7.75
N GLN A 219 9.25 -4.43 6.54
CA GLN A 219 7.91 -4.59 5.94
C GLN A 219 7.69 -5.96 5.26
N GLY A 220 8.71 -6.82 5.17
CA GLY A 220 8.60 -8.15 4.57
C GLY A 220 8.58 -8.13 3.04
N HIS A 221 9.31 -7.22 2.42
CA HIS A 221 9.36 -7.09 0.95
C HIS A 221 9.85 -8.38 0.27
N GLU A 222 10.82 -9.08 0.85
CA GLU A 222 11.34 -10.34 0.31
C GLU A 222 10.23 -11.39 0.24
N THR A 223 9.43 -11.53 1.32
CA THR A 223 8.33 -12.48 1.38
C THR A 223 7.24 -12.14 0.37
N THR A 224 6.80 -10.88 0.32
CA THR A 224 5.74 -10.47 -0.60
C THR A 224 6.19 -10.55 -2.06
N THR A 225 7.45 -10.21 -2.35
CA THR A 225 8.04 -10.37 -3.69
C THR A 225 8.06 -11.85 -4.10
N ALA A 226 8.50 -12.73 -3.21
CA ALA A 226 8.49 -14.17 -3.46
C ALA A 226 7.08 -14.71 -3.73
N GLN A 227 6.06 -14.21 -3.01
CA GLN A 227 4.66 -14.57 -3.25
C GLN A 227 4.15 -14.10 -4.62
N VAL A 228 4.50 -12.89 -5.06
CA VAL A 228 4.13 -12.38 -6.40
C VAL A 228 4.74 -13.25 -7.50
N VAL A 229 6.02 -13.58 -7.37
CA VAL A 229 6.73 -14.45 -8.33
C VAL A 229 6.16 -15.86 -8.32
N ALA A 230 5.94 -16.43 -7.14
CA ALA A 230 5.36 -17.76 -6.97
C ALA A 230 3.98 -17.86 -7.63
N HIS A 231 3.14 -16.85 -7.46
CA HIS A 231 1.85 -16.77 -8.14
C HIS A 231 2.01 -16.68 -9.67
N ALA A 232 2.94 -15.84 -10.15
CA ALA A 232 3.16 -15.65 -11.59
C ALA A 232 3.66 -16.90 -12.31
N PHE A 233 4.57 -17.65 -11.67
CA PHE A 233 5.21 -18.82 -12.27
C PHE A 233 4.65 -20.17 -11.77
N GLY A 234 3.73 -20.17 -10.83
CA GLY A 234 3.16 -21.40 -10.25
C GLY A 234 4.20 -22.25 -9.51
N ILE A 235 5.09 -21.61 -8.77
CA ILE A 235 6.17 -22.25 -7.99
C ILE A 235 5.99 -22.01 -6.48
N ASP A 236 6.77 -22.67 -5.64
CA ASP A 236 6.85 -22.36 -4.23
C ASP A 236 7.56 -21.01 -4.01
N PRO A 237 7.11 -20.14 -3.10
CA PRO A 237 7.83 -18.92 -2.72
C PRO A 237 9.30 -19.18 -2.33
N GLU A 238 9.63 -20.33 -1.75
CA GLU A 238 10.99 -20.75 -1.40
C GLU A 238 11.91 -20.97 -2.62
N ASP A 239 11.33 -21.09 -3.81
CA ASP A 239 12.07 -21.17 -5.08
C ASP A 239 12.43 -19.79 -5.64
N THR A 240 12.10 -18.72 -4.94
CA THR A 240 12.42 -17.35 -5.31
C THR A 240 13.55 -16.79 -4.45
N ILE A 241 14.53 -16.18 -5.10
CA ILE A 241 15.64 -15.49 -4.43
C ILE A 241 15.44 -13.99 -4.66
N VAL A 242 15.27 -13.22 -3.58
CA VAL A 242 15.03 -11.78 -3.66
C VAL A 242 16.25 -11.01 -3.15
N THR A 243 16.76 -10.11 -4.00
CA THR A 243 17.85 -9.19 -3.66
C THR A 243 17.31 -7.76 -3.78
N THR A 244 17.38 -7.00 -2.69
CA THR A 244 16.91 -5.62 -2.65
C THR A 244 17.97 -4.71 -2.05
N GLY A 245 17.99 -3.43 -2.45
CA GLY A 245 18.86 -2.41 -1.87
C GLY A 245 20.35 -2.50 -2.23
N ASP A 246 20.73 -3.40 -3.12
CA ASP A 246 22.09 -3.50 -3.65
C ASP A 246 22.20 -2.70 -4.96
N THR A 247 22.71 -1.48 -4.89
CA THR A 247 22.85 -0.58 -6.04
C THR A 247 23.80 -1.08 -7.14
N GLY A 248 24.59 -2.12 -6.85
CA GLY A 248 25.45 -2.76 -7.86
C GLY A 248 24.70 -3.76 -8.75
N THR A 249 23.56 -4.25 -8.33
CA THR A 249 22.82 -5.31 -9.03
C THR A 249 21.36 -4.96 -9.32
N THR A 250 20.78 -4.00 -8.61
CA THR A 250 19.38 -3.62 -8.78
C THR A 250 19.20 -2.50 -9.79
N PRO A 251 18.08 -2.45 -10.53
CA PRO A 251 17.79 -1.30 -11.38
C PRO A 251 17.59 -0.06 -10.52
N PHE A 252 17.77 1.12 -11.12
CA PHE A 252 17.57 2.38 -10.41
C PHE A 252 16.12 2.51 -9.90
N GLY A 253 15.96 2.95 -8.66
CA GLY A 253 14.66 3.14 -8.01
C GLY A 253 14.75 4.15 -6.88
N SER A 254 13.60 4.63 -6.40
CA SER A 254 13.52 5.62 -5.32
C SER A 254 13.66 5.03 -3.91
N GLY A 255 13.74 3.69 -3.80
CA GLY A 255 13.72 3.02 -2.52
C GLY A 255 12.32 2.94 -1.89
N THR A 256 12.28 2.46 -0.65
CA THR A 256 11.02 2.27 0.10
C THR A 256 10.60 3.57 0.77
N ILE A 257 9.57 4.22 0.24
CA ILE A 257 9.01 5.49 0.74
C ILE A 257 7.50 5.55 0.39
N GLY A 258 6.68 6.25 1.18
CA GLY A 258 5.29 6.59 0.85
C GLY A 258 4.40 5.39 0.53
N ALA A 259 4.55 4.28 1.25
CA ALA A 259 3.77 3.02 1.11
C ALA A 259 3.76 2.44 -0.32
N ARG A 260 4.70 2.80 -1.19
CA ARG A 260 4.72 2.50 -2.62
C ARG A 260 5.14 1.08 -3.00
N ALA A 261 5.80 0.35 -2.10
CA ALA A 261 6.33 -0.96 -2.45
C ALA A 261 5.26 -1.94 -2.95
N GLY A 262 4.10 -1.97 -2.30
CA GLY A 262 2.98 -2.82 -2.73
C GLY A 262 2.41 -2.43 -4.10
N SER A 263 2.25 -1.14 -4.35
CA SER A 263 1.61 -0.64 -5.57
C SER A 263 2.59 -0.47 -6.75
N TYR A 264 3.82 -0.05 -6.52
CA TYR A 264 4.78 0.27 -7.58
C TYR A 264 5.81 -0.82 -7.78
N PHE A 265 6.54 -1.21 -6.73
CA PHE A 265 7.59 -2.22 -6.86
C PHE A 265 7.01 -3.60 -7.20
N MET A 266 5.95 -4.05 -6.49
CA MET A 266 5.32 -5.34 -6.79
C MET A 266 4.67 -5.36 -8.18
N SER A 267 4.13 -4.22 -8.66
CA SER A 267 3.64 -4.10 -10.03
C SER A 267 4.77 -4.19 -11.07
N ALA A 268 5.94 -3.60 -10.79
CA ALA A 268 7.12 -3.77 -11.64
C ALA A 268 7.60 -5.22 -11.67
N VAL A 269 7.62 -5.91 -10.51
CA VAL A 269 7.92 -7.35 -10.42
C VAL A 269 6.94 -8.17 -11.25
N HIS A 270 5.63 -7.95 -11.09
CA HIS A 270 4.61 -8.65 -11.86
C HIS A 270 4.77 -8.43 -13.36
N LYS A 271 5.03 -7.19 -13.78
CA LYS A 271 5.27 -6.85 -15.20
C LYS A 271 6.51 -7.55 -15.72
N ALA A 272 7.62 -7.54 -14.99
CA ALA A 272 8.84 -8.27 -15.37
C ALA A 272 8.62 -9.78 -15.47
N CYS A 273 7.85 -10.37 -14.54
CA CYS A 273 7.45 -11.78 -14.64
C CYS A 273 6.66 -12.04 -15.92
N THR A 274 5.72 -11.16 -16.26
CA THR A 274 4.90 -11.29 -17.48
C THR A 274 5.77 -11.22 -18.74
N GLU A 275 6.69 -10.26 -18.82
CA GLU A 275 7.61 -10.12 -19.96
C GLU A 275 8.52 -11.36 -20.09
N LEU A 276 9.04 -11.87 -18.98
CA LEU A 276 9.85 -13.11 -19.00
C LEU A 276 9.04 -14.32 -19.44
N LYS A 277 7.79 -14.47 -19.00
CA LYS A 277 6.88 -15.54 -19.44
C LYS A 277 6.59 -15.45 -20.94
N ILE A 278 6.37 -14.26 -21.47
CA ILE A 278 6.17 -14.03 -22.91
C ILE A 278 7.39 -14.47 -23.69
N LYS A 279 8.60 -14.09 -23.24
CA LYS A 279 9.86 -14.51 -23.86
C LYS A 279 10.00 -16.04 -23.86
N ILE A 280 9.79 -16.68 -22.71
CA ILE A 280 9.86 -18.16 -22.60
C ILE A 280 8.85 -18.82 -23.53
N ALA A 281 7.61 -18.37 -23.54
CA ALA A 281 6.54 -18.92 -24.37
C ALA A 281 6.87 -18.82 -25.87
N ARG A 282 7.39 -17.67 -26.32
CA ARG A 282 7.80 -17.45 -27.72
C ARG A 282 8.92 -18.38 -28.15
N ILE A 283 9.93 -18.58 -27.31
CA ILE A 283 11.05 -19.49 -27.59
C ILE A 283 10.56 -20.95 -27.62
N LEU A 284 9.71 -21.36 -26.68
CA LEU A 284 9.16 -22.69 -26.63
C LEU A 284 8.23 -22.98 -27.82
N ALA A 285 7.39 -22.04 -28.23
CA ALA A 285 6.56 -22.17 -29.41
C ALA A 285 7.41 -22.42 -30.69
N HIS A 286 8.49 -21.65 -30.84
CA HIS A 286 9.46 -21.84 -31.93
C HIS A 286 10.12 -23.22 -31.87
N ASP A 287 10.65 -23.62 -30.72
CA ASP A 287 11.33 -24.91 -30.56
C ASP A 287 10.39 -26.10 -30.75
N LEU A 288 9.11 -25.96 -30.44
CA LEU A 288 8.07 -26.96 -30.64
C LEU A 288 7.43 -26.92 -32.03
N SER A 289 7.80 -25.94 -32.86
CA SER A 289 7.23 -25.69 -34.21
C SER A 289 5.69 -25.56 -34.14
N ILE A 290 5.18 -24.77 -33.20
CA ILE A 290 3.75 -24.49 -33.01
C ILE A 290 3.49 -23.00 -33.07
N GLU A 291 2.29 -22.62 -33.49
CA GLU A 291 1.77 -21.24 -33.34
C GLU A 291 1.10 -21.16 -31.99
N ALA A 292 1.73 -20.44 -31.04
CA ALA A 292 1.24 -20.30 -29.68
C ALA A 292 1.75 -18.98 -29.07
N ASN A 293 0.98 -18.42 -28.13
CA ASN A 293 1.32 -17.26 -27.33
C ASN A 293 1.44 -17.64 -25.84
N VAL A 294 1.69 -16.67 -24.95
CA VAL A 294 1.90 -16.94 -23.53
C VAL A 294 0.66 -17.56 -22.84
N ASP A 295 -0.54 -17.24 -23.30
CA ASP A 295 -1.79 -17.75 -22.71
C ASP A 295 -2.04 -19.22 -23.05
N ASP A 296 -1.38 -19.73 -24.08
CA ASP A 296 -1.45 -21.14 -24.48
C ASP A 296 -0.56 -22.04 -23.60
N PHE A 297 0.24 -21.46 -22.72
CA PHE A 297 1.10 -22.18 -21.80
C PHE A 297 0.64 -22.06 -20.35
N ASN A 298 0.82 -23.12 -19.60
CA ASN A 298 0.64 -23.14 -18.15
C ASN A 298 2.01 -23.23 -17.47
N PHE A 299 2.31 -22.26 -16.59
CA PHE A 299 3.50 -22.24 -15.76
C PHE A 299 3.12 -22.79 -14.39
N THR A 300 3.66 -23.93 -14.01
CA THR A 300 3.30 -24.60 -12.76
C THR A 300 4.38 -25.60 -12.32
N ASN A 301 4.64 -25.65 -11.01
CA ASN A 301 5.57 -26.61 -10.40
C ASN A 301 6.96 -26.70 -11.08
N GLY A 302 7.50 -25.55 -11.51
CA GLY A 302 8.80 -25.49 -12.19
C GLY A 302 8.80 -26.05 -13.62
N GLU A 303 7.63 -26.19 -14.24
CA GLU A 303 7.44 -26.63 -15.63
C GLU A 303 6.62 -25.60 -16.41
N VAL A 304 6.83 -25.58 -17.72
CA VAL A 304 5.98 -24.89 -18.71
C VAL A 304 5.32 -25.94 -19.58
N ILE A 305 4.00 -25.95 -19.59
CA ILE A 305 3.17 -26.98 -20.22
C ILE A 305 2.31 -26.33 -21.30
N TYR A 306 2.35 -26.84 -22.54
CA TYR A 306 1.45 -26.40 -23.61
C TYR A 306 0.03 -26.93 -23.34
N ARG A 307 -0.95 -26.04 -23.21
CA ARG A 307 -2.31 -26.37 -22.74
C ARG A 307 -3.05 -27.32 -23.71
N SER A 308 -2.86 -27.12 -25.01
CA SER A 308 -3.52 -27.94 -26.06
C SER A 308 -2.92 -29.35 -26.20
N ASP A 309 -1.67 -29.56 -25.74
CA ASP A 309 -1.00 -30.85 -25.73
C ASP A 309 -0.08 -30.92 -24.49
N PRO A 310 -0.58 -31.41 -23.35
CA PRO A 310 0.21 -31.48 -22.11
C PRO A 310 1.44 -32.42 -22.16
N THR A 311 1.61 -33.22 -23.21
CA THR A 311 2.83 -33.99 -23.41
C THR A 311 4.00 -33.09 -23.83
N LYS A 312 3.71 -31.95 -24.42
CA LYS A 312 4.66 -30.90 -24.77
C LYS A 312 4.91 -30.00 -23.56
N LYS A 313 5.86 -30.39 -22.73
CA LYS A 313 6.25 -29.64 -21.52
C LYS A 313 7.77 -29.57 -21.37
N LYS A 314 8.25 -28.57 -20.66
CA LYS A 314 9.66 -28.36 -20.33
C LYS A 314 9.81 -27.91 -18.89
N LYS A 315 10.82 -28.46 -18.20
CA LYS A 315 11.22 -27.94 -16.87
C LYS A 315 11.94 -26.60 -16.99
N PHE A 316 11.87 -25.78 -15.97
CA PHE A 316 12.61 -24.50 -15.93
C PHE A 316 14.13 -24.70 -16.12
N THR A 317 14.70 -25.79 -15.58
CA THR A 317 16.11 -26.15 -15.79
C THR A 317 16.44 -26.43 -17.23
N GLU A 318 15.59 -27.19 -17.97
CA GLU A 318 15.76 -27.49 -19.38
C GLU A 318 15.63 -26.23 -20.26
N ILE A 319 14.69 -25.33 -19.88
CA ILE A 319 14.52 -24.05 -20.55
C ILE A 319 15.74 -23.15 -20.33
N ALA A 320 16.25 -23.11 -19.10
CA ALA A 320 17.44 -22.33 -18.78
C ALA A 320 18.67 -22.88 -19.49
N GLU A 321 18.88 -24.19 -19.52
CA GLU A 321 19.96 -24.83 -20.28
C GLU A 321 19.85 -24.48 -21.78
N ARG A 322 18.67 -24.64 -22.38
CA ARG A 322 18.42 -24.33 -23.80
C ARG A 322 18.74 -22.86 -24.16
N ILE A 323 18.33 -21.93 -23.34
CA ILE A 323 18.40 -20.50 -23.67
C ILE A 323 19.73 -19.86 -23.25
N ILE A 324 20.29 -20.28 -22.11
CA ILE A 324 21.52 -19.68 -21.57
C ILE A 324 22.76 -20.37 -22.16
N MET A 325 22.76 -21.70 -22.21
CA MET A 325 23.93 -22.48 -22.62
C MET A 325 23.99 -22.76 -24.12
N HIS A 326 22.83 -22.80 -24.79
CA HIS A 326 22.72 -23.12 -26.22
C HIS A 326 21.84 -22.12 -26.98
N PRO A 327 22.18 -20.81 -26.99
CA PRO A 327 21.35 -19.76 -27.59
C PRO A 327 21.45 -19.72 -29.14
N ILE A 328 21.36 -20.87 -29.77
CA ILE A 328 21.36 -21.04 -31.24
C ILE A 328 19.92 -21.22 -31.73
N ASN A 329 19.66 -20.83 -32.98
CA ASN A 329 18.33 -20.93 -33.58
C ASN A 329 17.24 -20.30 -32.71
N MET A 330 17.50 -19.11 -32.22
CA MET A 330 16.49 -18.32 -31.49
C MET A 330 15.45 -17.76 -32.46
N PRO A 331 14.19 -17.60 -32.07
CA PRO A 331 13.22 -16.92 -32.90
C PRO A 331 13.63 -15.45 -33.16
N GLU A 332 13.18 -14.91 -34.29
CA GLU A 332 13.51 -13.54 -34.70
C GLU A 332 13.19 -12.52 -33.57
N GLY A 333 14.15 -11.67 -33.28
CA GLY A 333 14.05 -10.64 -32.23
C GLY A 333 14.39 -11.12 -30.82
N GLU A 334 14.60 -12.43 -30.59
CA GLU A 334 15.01 -12.98 -29.31
C GLU A 334 16.52 -13.19 -29.23
N VAL A 335 17.06 -12.95 -28.03
CA VAL A 335 18.46 -13.18 -27.71
C VAL A 335 18.59 -14.13 -26.51
N GLY A 336 19.77 -14.70 -26.33
CA GLY A 336 20.07 -15.51 -25.13
C GLY A 336 19.88 -14.72 -23.85
N GLY A 337 19.78 -15.44 -22.73
CA GLY A 337 19.46 -14.87 -21.40
C GLY A 337 17.98 -14.99 -21.04
N LEU A 338 17.71 -15.15 -19.75
CA LEU A 338 16.37 -15.34 -19.19
C LEU A 338 16.12 -14.31 -18.11
N ASP A 339 16.18 -13.06 -18.48
CA ASP A 339 15.87 -11.91 -17.62
C ASP A 339 14.96 -10.92 -18.34
N ALA A 340 14.18 -10.22 -17.54
CA ALA A 340 13.37 -9.08 -17.95
C ALA A 340 13.43 -7.99 -16.89
N THR A 341 13.57 -6.74 -17.33
CA THR A 341 13.55 -5.56 -16.46
C THR A 341 12.35 -4.72 -16.81
N ALA A 342 11.52 -4.42 -15.82
CA ALA A 342 10.33 -3.62 -16.01
C ALA A 342 10.28 -2.44 -15.05
N PHE A 343 9.60 -1.40 -15.51
CA PHE A 343 9.28 -0.20 -14.75
C PHE A 343 7.77 -0.04 -14.70
N PHE A 344 7.28 0.41 -13.55
CA PHE A 344 5.87 0.68 -13.35
C PHE A 344 5.66 2.02 -12.65
N GLU A 345 4.76 2.81 -13.18
CA GLU A 345 4.28 4.05 -12.59
C GLU A 345 2.78 4.14 -12.83
N ALA A 346 2.02 4.50 -11.79
CA ALA A 346 0.60 4.77 -11.93
C ALA A 346 0.38 6.19 -12.47
N ALA A 347 -0.62 6.37 -13.34
CA ALA A 347 -0.97 7.67 -13.91
C ALA A 347 -1.50 8.68 -12.88
N LYS A 348 -1.93 8.20 -11.71
CA LYS A 348 -2.43 8.99 -10.58
C LYS A 348 -1.94 8.39 -9.27
N PRO A 349 -1.93 9.17 -8.17
CA PRO A 349 -1.70 8.61 -6.85
C PRO A 349 -2.65 7.45 -6.56
N MET A 350 -2.11 6.41 -5.97
CA MET A 350 -2.89 5.24 -5.53
C MET A 350 -3.16 5.33 -4.04
N ILE A 351 -4.28 4.78 -3.60
CA ILE A 351 -4.63 4.74 -2.17
C ILE A 351 -4.85 3.30 -1.71
N CYS A 352 -4.70 3.09 -0.40
CA CYS A 352 -5.29 1.92 0.26
C CYS A 352 -6.24 2.38 1.35
N PHE A 353 -7.29 1.59 1.59
CA PHE A 353 -8.25 1.78 2.67
C PHE A 353 -8.13 0.65 3.67
N ASN A 354 -8.15 1.00 4.96
CA ASN A 354 -8.23 0.03 6.05
C ASN A 354 -9.30 0.44 7.06
N ALA A 355 -9.77 -0.55 7.82
CA ALA A 355 -10.67 -0.37 8.94
C ALA A 355 -10.26 -1.29 10.08
N ASP A 356 -10.36 -0.80 11.31
CA ASP A 356 -9.94 -1.50 12.50
C ASP A 356 -10.92 -1.29 13.65
N PHE A 357 -10.99 -2.24 14.58
CA PHE A 357 -11.53 -2.02 15.91
C PHE A 357 -10.54 -2.48 16.98
N CYS A 358 -10.63 -1.88 18.15
CA CYS A 358 -9.86 -2.27 19.31
C CYS A 358 -10.76 -2.40 20.54
N ILE A 359 -10.66 -3.54 21.23
CA ILE A 359 -11.31 -3.75 22.51
C ILE A 359 -10.27 -3.57 23.61
N VAL A 360 -10.59 -2.75 24.61
CA VAL A 360 -9.70 -2.42 25.71
C VAL A 360 -10.41 -2.69 27.04
N GLU A 361 -9.72 -3.37 27.95
CA GLU A 361 -10.11 -3.47 29.35
C GLU A 361 -9.20 -2.56 30.18
N VAL A 362 -9.81 -1.75 31.06
CA VAL A 362 -9.08 -0.90 31.99
C VAL A 362 -9.30 -1.44 33.40
N ASN A 363 -8.19 -1.75 34.05
CA ASN A 363 -8.16 -2.10 35.48
C ASN A 363 -7.77 -0.84 36.27
N PRO A 364 -8.69 -0.23 37.03
CA PRO A 364 -8.45 1.03 37.78
C PRO A 364 -7.48 0.86 38.93
#